data_0db6a3f6b120b86f793482721d8464d1
#
_entry.id   0db6a3f6b120b86f793482721d8464d1
#
_cell.length_a   1.000
_cell.length_b   1.000
_cell.length_c   1.000
_cell.angle_alpha   90.00
_cell.angle_beta   90.00
_cell.angle_gamma   90.00
#
_symmetry.space_group_name_H-M   'P 1'
#
loop_
_entity.id
_entity.type
_entity.pdbx_description
1 polymer ?
#
loop_
_entity_poly.entity_id
_entity_poly.type
_entity_poly.pdbx_seq_one_letter_code
_entity_poly.pdbx_strand_id
1 'polypeptide(L)'
;MIDEDGSQLGIMPPGQALMLAEEKGLDLVEIAAAAVPPVCRIMNSGKFFYQQGKREAEARKHQRHIKIKEVKFRPKVDEHDFAFKRRNVERFLLDGNKVKSLVIFRGREIVHSEIGREILNRLAQELGDTVIVESSPRQEGNTMVQILAPKKEVAPVKPKPKAKAPAKAKPKAAEAEAQATENPE
;
A
#
# COMPACT_ATOMS: atom_id res chain seq x y z
N MET A 1 6.00 -0.62 -39.68
CA MET A 1 6.45 0.71 -39.22
C MET A 1 5.28 1.64 -39.12
N ILE A 2 5.28 2.56 -38.15
CA ILE A 2 4.20 3.51 -37.84
C ILE A 2 4.75 4.93 -37.89
N ASP A 3 4.06 5.84 -38.58
CA ASP A 3 4.43 7.25 -38.66
C ASP A 3 4.08 8.04 -37.42
N GLU A 4 4.49 9.31 -37.32
CA GLU A 4 4.17 10.24 -36.25
C GLU A 4 2.63 10.34 -36.03
N ASP A 5 1.88 10.48 -37.12
CA ASP A 5 0.40 10.58 -37.10
C ASP A 5 -0.32 9.27 -36.77
N GLY A 6 0.43 8.17 -36.58
CA GLY A 6 -0.15 6.85 -36.32
C GLY A 6 -0.54 6.05 -37.56
N SER A 7 -0.29 6.58 -38.78
CA SER A 7 -0.51 5.85 -40.02
C SER A 7 0.52 4.73 -40.18
N GLN A 8 0.12 3.61 -40.80
CA GLN A 8 0.99 2.47 -41.05
C GLN A 8 1.72 2.66 -42.37
N LEU A 9 3.03 2.72 -42.30
CA LEU A 9 3.92 2.83 -43.49
C LEU A 9 4.29 1.46 -44.09
N GLY A 10 3.83 0.35 -43.47
CA GLY A 10 4.14 -0.98 -43.94
C GLY A 10 5.48 -1.53 -43.41
N ILE A 11 6.00 -2.55 -44.07
CA ILE A 11 7.26 -3.22 -43.74
C ILE A 11 8.38 -2.62 -44.62
N MET A 12 9.42 -2.12 -44.00
CA MET A 12 10.56 -1.52 -44.70
C MET A 12 11.88 -1.89 -44.02
N PRO A 13 13.02 -1.83 -44.72
CA PRO A 13 14.32 -2.07 -44.13
C PRO A 13 14.70 -0.96 -43.13
N PRO A 14 15.47 -1.27 -42.07
CA PRO A 14 15.81 -0.33 -41.01
C PRO A 14 16.48 0.96 -41.49
N GLY A 15 17.32 0.87 -42.54
CA GLY A 15 18.00 2.06 -43.09
C GLY A 15 17.02 3.09 -43.67
N GLN A 16 15.97 2.65 -44.35
CA GLN A 16 14.93 3.56 -44.89
C GLN A 16 14.13 4.17 -43.76
N ALA A 17 13.84 3.38 -42.72
CA ALA A 17 13.10 3.85 -41.54
C ALA A 17 13.86 4.96 -40.79
N LEU A 18 15.20 4.84 -40.69
CA LEU A 18 16.05 5.85 -40.06
C LEU A 18 16.09 7.13 -40.90
N MET A 19 16.26 7.03 -42.23
CA MET A 19 16.25 8.20 -43.13
C MET A 19 14.96 9.00 -43.01
N LEU A 20 13.79 8.30 -42.98
CA LEU A 20 12.48 8.95 -42.80
C LEU A 20 12.34 9.64 -41.44
N ALA A 21 12.92 9.08 -40.39
CA ALA A 21 12.91 9.70 -39.06
C ALA A 21 13.81 10.96 -39.05
N GLU A 22 14.99 10.90 -39.67
CA GLU A 22 15.91 12.03 -39.79
C GLU A 22 15.33 13.18 -40.64
N GLU A 23 14.66 12.87 -41.76
CA GLU A 23 13.98 13.88 -42.60
C GLU A 23 12.91 14.65 -41.81
N LYS A 24 12.23 13.98 -40.84
CA LYS A 24 11.24 14.60 -39.99
C LYS A 24 11.81 15.23 -38.72
N GLY A 25 13.12 15.12 -38.48
CA GLY A 25 13.79 15.60 -37.27
C GLY A 25 13.30 14.91 -35.99
N LEU A 26 12.87 13.65 -36.11
CA LEU A 26 12.35 12.82 -35.02
C LEU A 26 13.18 11.57 -34.85
N ASP A 27 12.93 10.84 -33.77
CA ASP A 27 13.60 9.60 -33.41
C ASP A 27 12.80 8.39 -33.89
N LEU A 28 13.51 7.33 -34.27
CA LEU A 28 12.91 6.02 -34.52
C LEU A 28 12.91 5.20 -33.21
N VAL A 29 11.73 4.94 -32.68
CA VAL A 29 11.56 4.21 -31.43
C VAL A 29 10.93 2.84 -31.68
N GLU A 30 11.57 1.79 -31.17
CA GLU A 30 11.04 0.44 -31.22
C GLU A 30 10.00 0.27 -30.09
N ILE A 31 8.73 0.04 -30.47
CA ILE A 31 7.62 -0.11 -29.51
C ILE A 31 7.43 -1.58 -29.11
N ALA A 32 7.57 -2.50 -30.04
CA ALA A 32 7.39 -3.93 -29.83
C ALA A 32 8.53 -4.75 -30.44
N ALA A 33 9.57 -4.98 -29.65
CA ALA A 33 10.74 -5.77 -30.04
C ALA A 33 10.41 -7.28 -30.22
N ALA A 34 9.45 -7.79 -29.46
CA ALA A 34 9.07 -9.20 -29.50
C ALA A 34 8.17 -9.57 -30.70
N ALA A 35 7.67 -8.59 -31.45
CA ALA A 35 6.88 -8.85 -32.65
C ALA A 35 7.79 -9.26 -33.83
N VAL A 36 7.30 -10.11 -34.71
CA VAL A 36 8.00 -10.54 -35.92
C VAL A 36 7.16 -10.12 -37.14
N PRO A 37 7.57 -9.10 -37.90
CA PRO A 37 8.73 -8.21 -37.72
C PRO A 37 8.54 -7.19 -36.58
N PRO A 38 9.64 -6.66 -35.98
CA PRO A 38 9.56 -5.70 -34.89
C PRO A 38 8.84 -4.41 -35.33
N VAL A 39 8.04 -3.83 -34.40
CA VAL A 39 7.27 -2.63 -34.68
C VAL A 39 7.99 -1.39 -34.18
N CYS A 40 8.34 -0.50 -35.14
CA CYS A 40 8.96 0.79 -34.85
C CYS A 40 7.99 1.93 -35.17
N ARG A 41 8.12 3.05 -34.45
CA ARG A 41 7.39 4.27 -34.67
C ARG A 41 8.29 5.49 -34.66
N ILE A 42 8.01 6.44 -35.59
CA ILE A 42 8.66 7.74 -35.61
C ILE A 42 8.00 8.63 -34.57
N MET A 43 8.78 9.12 -33.59
CA MET A 43 8.28 10.02 -32.55
C MET A 43 9.45 10.67 -31.80
N ASN A 44 9.11 11.67 -30.95
CA ASN A 44 10.09 12.22 -30.02
C ASN A 44 10.31 11.24 -28.86
N SER A 45 11.50 10.65 -28.77
CA SER A 45 11.89 9.65 -27.76
C SER A 45 11.78 10.19 -26.34
N GLY A 46 12.22 11.42 -26.09
CA GLY A 46 12.18 12.04 -24.78
C GLY A 46 10.75 12.18 -24.25
N LYS A 47 9.82 12.64 -25.10
CA LYS A 47 8.40 12.76 -24.75
C LYS A 47 7.77 11.38 -24.47
N PHE A 48 8.11 10.39 -25.28
CA PHE A 48 7.60 9.02 -25.12
C PHE A 48 8.06 8.40 -23.80
N PHE A 49 9.36 8.42 -23.51
CA PHE A 49 9.90 7.85 -22.27
C PHE A 49 9.39 8.59 -21.03
N TYR A 50 9.23 9.90 -21.11
CA TYR A 50 8.63 10.67 -20.01
C TYR A 50 7.18 10.23 -19.74
N GLN A 51 6.37 10.09 -20.79
CA GLN A 51 4.98 9.65 -20.67
C GLN A 51 4.88 8.20 -20.14
N GLN A 52 5.77 7.32 -20.64
CA GLN A 52 5.85 5.95 -20.16
C GLN A 52 6.21 5.90 -18.67
N GLY A 53 7.26 6.58 -18.27
CA GLY A 53 7.66 6.67 -16.87
C GLY A 53 6.56 7.25 -15.96
N LYS A 54 5.81 8.24 -16.46
CA LYS A 54 4.66 8.79 -15.74
C LYS A 54 3.55 7.74 -15.56
N ARG A 55 3.20 7.01 -16.62
CA ARG A 55 2.19 5.93 -16.54
C ARG A 55 2.63 4.80 -15.61
N GLU A 56 3.89 4.40 -15.66
CA GLU A 56 4.44 3.39 -14.76
C GLU A 56 4.43 3.86 -13.30
N ALA A 57 4.79 5.12 -13.05
CA ALA A 57 4.75 5.70 -11.70
C ALA A 57 3.31 5.78 -11.16
N GLU A 58 2.34 6.13 -12.01
CA GLU A 58 0.91 6.12 -11.66
C GLU A 58 0.42 4.70 -11.40
N ALA A 59 0.72 3.73 -12.28
CA ALA A 59 0.39 2.33 -12.09
C ALA A 59 0.97 1.77 -10.79
N ARG A 60 2.23 2.11 -10.48
CA ARG A 60 2.91 1.73 -9.23
C ARG A 60 2.24 2.33 -8.00
N LYS A 61 1.74 3.58 -8.07
CA LYS A 61 0.98 4.22 -6.99
C LYS A 61 -0.37 3.53 -6.72
N HIS A 62 -1.01 3.02 -7.76
CA HIS A 62 -2.28 2.30 -7.66
C HIS A 62 -2.11 0.83 -7.28
N GLN A 63 -0.89 0.29 -7.39
CA GLN A 63 -0.61 -1.08 -7.01
C GLN A 63 -0.75 -1.24 -5.49
N ARG A 64 -1.68 -2.08 -5.08
CA ARG A 64 -1.90 -2.39 -3.66
C ARG A 64 -0.83 -3.36 -3.16
N HIS A 65 0.02 -2.91 -2.26
CA HIS A 65 0.98 -3.78 -1.58
C HIS A 65 0.34 -4.39 -0.32
N ILE A 66 0.08 -5.70 -0.36
CA ILE A 66 -0.36 -6.45 0.82
C ILE A 66 0.85 -6.62 1.74
N LYS A 67 0.75 -6.07 2.95
CA LYS A 67 1.78 -6.20 3.98
C LYS A 67 1.37 -7.28 4.98
N ILE A 68 2.36 -7.99 5.53
CA ILE A 68 2.14 -8.93 6.63
C ILE A 68 2.37 -8.17 7.94
N LYS A 69 1.34 -8.11 8.80
CA LYS A 69 1.39 -7.50 10.13
C LYS A 69 1.53 -8.58 11.19
N GLU A 70 2.43 -8.40 12.13
CA GLU A 70 2.63 -9.37 13.21
C GLU A 70 1.89 -8.92 14.48
N VAL A 71 1.16 -9.86 15.10
CA VAL A 71 0.53 -9.67 16.41
C VAL A 71 1.00 -10.79 17.33
N LYS A 72 1.62 -10.41 18.46
CA LYS A 72 2.24 -11.33 19.41
C LYS A 72 1.36 -11.51 20.63
N PHE A 73 1.10 -12.77 20.96
CA PHE A 73 0.38 -13.20 22.17
C PHE A 73 1.35 -13.92 23.11
N ARG A 74 0.92 -14.08 24.36
CA ARG A 74 1.55 -14.96 25.34
C ARG A 74 0.55 -16.01 25.82
N PRO A 75 0.99 -17.18 26.31
CA PRO A 75 0.09 -18.23 26.80
C PRO A 75 -0.82 -17.74 27.94
N LYS A 76 -0.29 -16.86 28.79
CA LYS A 76 -1.04 -16.23 29.89
C LYS A 76 -1.50 -14.81 29.48
N VAL A 77 -2.30 -14.73 28.42
CA VAL A 77 -2.90 -13.47 28.00
C VAL A 77 -4.14 -13.18 28.85
N ASP A 78 -4.23 -11.94 29.36
CA ASP A 78 -5.44 -11.46 30.02
C ASP A 78 -6.55 -11.18 28.98
N GLU A 79 -7.81 -11.32 29.39
CA GLU A 79 -8.98 -11.16 28.51
C GLU A 79 -9.02 -9.76 27.87
N HIS A 80 -8.67 -8.73 28.64
CA HIS A 80 -8.60 -7.36 28.15
C HIS A 80 -7.52 -7.19 27.06
N ASP A 81 -6.30 -7.74 27.27
CA ASP A 81 -5.20 -7.69 26.29
C ASP A 81 -5.54 -8.52 25.04
N PHE A 82 -6.21 -9.67 25.22
CA PHE A 82 -6.70 -10.45 24.09
C PHE A 82 -7.70 -9.66 23.25
N ALA A 83 -8.71 -9.05 23.86
CA ALA A 83 -9.71 -8.25 23.17
C ALA A 83 -9.10 -7.03 22.45
N PHE A 84 -8.10 -6.40 23.04
CA PHE A 84 -7.35 -5.30 22.41
C PHE A 84 -6.59 -5.78 21.17
N LYS A 85 -5.87 -6.89 21.27
CA LYS A 85 -5.11 -7.47 20.17
C LYS A 85 -6.03 -7.98 19.05
N ARG A 86 -7.17 -8.58 19.39
CA ARG A 86 -8.20 -8.99 18.43
C ARG A 86 -8.67 -7.79 17.59
N ARG A 87 -9.01 -6.66 18.23
CA ARG A 87 -9.40 -5.42 17.53
C ARG A 87 -8.31 -4.90 16.60
N ASN A 88 -7.03 -5.04 16.99
CA ASN A 88 -5.93 -4.67 16.12
C ASN A 88 -5.82 -5.59 14.90
N VAL A 89 -5.98 -6.90 15.09
CA VAL A 89 -6.02 -7.89 14.00
C VAL A 89 -7.14 -7.56 13.03
N GLU A 90 -8.35 -7.33 13.52
CA GLU A 90 -9.52 -6.95 12.74
C GLU A 90 -9.25 -5.69 11.91
N ARG A 91 -8.69 -4.65 12.50
CA ARG A 91 -8.31 -3.41 11.79
C ARG A 91 -7.29 -3.67 10.68
N PHE A 92 -6.26 -4.50 10.92
CA PHE A 92 -5.27 -4.83 9.91
C PHE A 92 -5.85 -5.62 8.74
N LEU A 93 -6.80 -6.50 9.01
CA LEU A 93 -7.52 -7.25 7.98
C LEU A 93 -8.45 -6.34 7.17
N LEU A 94 -9.15 -5.40 7.81
CA LEU A 94 -9.96 -4.38 7.14
C LEU A 94 -9.11 -3.47 6.24
N ASP A 95 -7.90 -3.13 6.66
CA ASP A 95 -6.92 -2.43 5.81
C ASP A 95 -6.43 -3.30 4.63
N GLY A 96 -6.82 -4.58 4.60
CA GLY A 96 -6.47 -5.57 3.56
C GLY A 96 -5.06 -6.10 3.66
N ASN A 97 -4.46 -6.04 4.84
CA ASN A 97 -3.18 -6.67 5.12
C ASN A 97 -3.39 -8.10 5.61
N LYS A 98 -2.38 -8.96 5.42
CA LYS A 98 -2.32 -10.27 6.08
C LYS A 98 -1.82 -10.10 7.52
N VAL A 99 -2.29 -10.95 8.42
CA VAL A 99 -1.86 -10.93 9.83
C VAL A 99 -1.20 -12.25 10.19
N LYS A 100 0.04 -12.17 10.67
CA LYS A 100 0.79 -13.27 11.27
C LYS A 100 0.59 -13.20 12.78
N SER A 101 -0.28 -14.05 13.32
CA SER A 101 -0.52 -14.17 14.75
C SER A 101 0.48 -15.14 15.36
N LEU A 102 1.20 -14.71 16.40
CA LEU A 102 2.27 -15.45 17.03
C LEU A 102 1.97 -15.64 18.52
N VAL A 103 2.07 -16.86 19.02
CA VAL A 103 2.13 -17.12 20.47
C VAL A 103 3.56 -17.47 20.84
N ILE A 104 4.19 -16.70 21.72
CA ILE A 104 5.58 -16.89 22.15
C ILE A 104 5.58 -17.57 23.51
N PHE A 105 6.16 -18.77 23.58
CA PHE A 105 6.37 -19.54 24.79
C PHE A 105 7.73 -19.21 25.43
N ARG A 106 7.78 -19.15 26.76
CA ARG A 106 9.02 -18.95 27.51
C ARG A 106 9.37 -20.21 28.31
N GLY A 107 10.58 -20.72 28.08
CA GLY A 107 11.11 -21.86 28.83
C GLY A 107 10.17 -23.05 28.85
N ARG A 108 9.69 -23.47 30.02
CA ARG A 108 8.84 -24.65 30.22
C ARG A 108 7.41 -24.51 29.65
N GLU A 109 6.97 -23.31 29.28
CA GLU A 109 5.63 -23.07 28.74
C GLU A 109 5.40 -23.80 27.40
N ILE A 110 6.47 -24.15 26.68
CA ILE A 110 6.40 -24.88 25.40
C ILE A 110 5.75 -26.27 25.55
N VAL A 111 5.84 -26.88 26.74
CA VAL A 111 5.21 -28.17 27.02
C VAL A 111 3.67 -28.05 26.89
N HIS A 112 3.13 -26.86 27.19
CA HIS A 112 1.70 -26.55 27.10
C HIS A 112 1.35 -25.80 25.80
N SER A 113 1.86 -26.30 24.67
CA SER A 113 1.60 -25.70 23.35
C SER A 113 0.12 -25.70 22.95
N GLU A 114 -0.67 -26.57 23.60
CA GLU A 114 -2.14 -26.64 23.43
C GLU A 114 -2.83 -25.32 23.74
N ILE A 115 -2.42 -24.62 24.83
CA ILE A 115 -2.95 -23.31 25.23
C ILE A 115 -2.73 -22.28 24.10
N GLY A 116 -1.56 -22.31 23.45
CA GLY A 116 -1.28 -21.42 22.33
C GLY A 116 -2.17 -21.70 21.12
N ARG A 117 -2.46 -22.97 20.87
CA ARG A 117 -3.38 -23.40 19.79
C ARG A 117 -4.81 -22.94 20.07
N GLU A 118 -5.25 -23.06 21.32
CA GLU A 118 -6.58 -22.60 21.75
C GLU A 118 -6.74 -21.10 21.57
N ILE A 119 -5.74 -20.29 21.96
CA ILE A 119 -5.75 -18.82 21.78
C ILE A 119 -5.87 -18.46 20.30
N LEU A 120 -5.09 -19.09 19.42
CA LEU A 120 -5.12 -18.80 17.99
C LEU A 120 -6.42 -19.27 17.33
N ASN A 121 -6.96 -20.43 17.72
CA ASN A 121 -8.24 -20.92 17.25
C ASN A 121 -9.39 -20.03 17.72
N ARG A 122 -9.40 -19.62 19.00
CA ARG A 122 -10.35 -18.66 19.53
C ARG A 122 -10.31 -17.34 18.75
N LEU A 123 -9.11 -16.82 18.46
CA LEU A 123 -8.94 -15.62 17.63
C LEU A 123 -9.60 -15.77 16.26
N ALA A 124 -9.38 -16.89 15.58
CA ALA A 124 -9.97 -17.17 14.29
C ALA A 124 -11.51 -17.31 14.37
N GLN A 125 -12.03 -17.95 15.40
CA GLN A 125 -13.48 -18.11 15.64
C GLN A 125 -14.17 -16.76 15.92
N GLU A 126 -13.57 -15.92 16.76
CA GLU A 126 -14.14 -14.60 17.09
C GLU A 126 -14.09 -13.62 15.92
N LEU A 127 -13.17 -13.78 14.97
CA LEU A 127 -13.11 -13.00 13.72
C LEU A 127 -14.08 -13.54 12.66
N GLY A 128 -14.50 -14.78 12.78
CA GLY A 128 -15.57 -15.42 12.00
C GLY A 128 -15.39 -15.28 10.49
N ASP A 129 -16.46 -14.86 9.80
CA ASP A 129 -16.54 -14.82 8.34
C ASP A 129 -15.67 -13.74 7.65
N THR A 130 -15.07 -12.84 8.41
CA THR A 130 -14.22 -11.78 7.85
C THR A 130 -12.82 -12.25 7.48
N VAL A 131 -12.46 -13.48 7.90
CA VAL A 131 -11.09 -14.01 7.84
C VAL A 131 -11.04 -15.36 7.15
N ILE A 132 -9.99 -15.56 6.38
CA ILE A 132 -9.58 -16.88 5.85
C ILE A 132 -8.29 -17.27 6.58
N VAL A 133 -8.31 -18.45 7.21
CA VAL A 133 -7.10 -19.04 7.79
C VAL A 133 -6.26 -19.61 6.65
N GLU A 134 -5.21 -18.87 6.24
CA GLU A 134 -4.29 -19.28 5.19
C GLU A 134 -3.34 -20.40 5.68
N SER A 135 -2.91 -20.31 6.94
CA SER A 135 -2.12 -21.34 7.60
C SER A 135 -2.67 -21.58 9.00
N SER A 136 -3.02 -22.85 9.29
CA SER A 136 -3.46 -23.28 10.62
C SER A 136 -2.32 -23.14 11.65
N PRO A 137 -2.63 -23.11 12.96
CA PRO A 137 -1.64 -23.00 14.02
C PRO A 137 -0.55 -24.06 13.91
N ARG A 138 0.69 -23.64 13.65
CA ARG A 138 1.87 -24.50 13.52
C ARG A 138 2.94 -24.05 14.51
N GLN A 139 3.56 -25.03 15.17
CA GLN A 139 4.68 -24.73 16.07
C GLN A 139 5.98 -24.56 15.29
N GLU A 140 6.66 -23.46 15.51
CA GLU A 140 7.96 -23.11 14.97
C GLU A 140 8.93 -22.81 16.12
N GLY A 141 9.67 -23.81 16.55
CA GLY A 141 10.55 -23.71 17.71
C GLY A 141 9.77 -23.36 18.98
N ASN A 142 10.10 -22.23 19.62
CA ASN A 142 9.43 -21.73 20.83
C ASN A 142 8.24 -20.80 20.55
N THR A 143 7.77 -20.73 19.32
CA THR A 143 6.62 -19.93 18.90
C THR A 143 5.59 -20.79 18.18
N MET A 144 4.32 -20.42 18.30
CA MET A 144 3.25 -20.98 17.50
C MET A 144 2.73 -19.89 16.57
N VAL A 145 2.61 -20.21 15.29
CA VAL A 145 2.32 -19.24 14.23
C VAL A 145 1.03 -19.62 13.50
N GLN A 146 0.22 -18.62 13.22
CA GLN A 146 -0.97 -18.73 12.37
C GLN A 146 -1.00 -17.55 11.41
N ILE A 147 -1.36 -17.78 10.14
CA ILE A 147 -1.50 -16.73 9.14
C ILE A 147 -2.98 -16.56 8.82
N LEU A 148 -3.44 -15.32 8.98
CA LEU A 148 -4.80 -14.90 8.70
C LEU A 148 -4.79 -13.94 7.49
N ALA A 149 -5.67 -14.19 6.52
CA ALA A 149 -5.87 -13.32 5.37
C ALA A 149 -7.27 -12.72 5.38
N PRO A 150 -7.46 -11.50 4.89
CA PRO A 150 -8.80 -10.95 4.75
C PRO A 150 -9.58 -11.70 3.68
N LYS A 151 -10.84 -12.01 3.93
CA LYS A 151 -11.74 -12.53 2.90
C LYS A 151 -11.93 -11.48 1.82
N LYS A 152 -11.78 -11.84 0.57
CA LYS A 152 -11.64 -10.97 -0.61
C LYS A 152 -12.82 -10.01 -0.87
N GLU A 153 -13.89 -10.11 -0.10
CA GLU A 153 -15.12 -9.31 -0.27
C GLU A 153 -15.14 -7.98 0.49
N VAL A 154 -14.14 -7.70 1.33
CA VAL A 154 -14.09 -6.39 1.99
C VAL A 154 -13.54 -5.39 0.99
N ALA A 155 -14.45 -4.66 0.33
CA ALA A 155 -14.10 -3.49 -0.47
C ALA A 155 -13.22 -2.55 0.36
N PRO A 156 -12.15 -1.96 -0.19
CA PRO A 156 -11.23 -1.13 0.55
C PRO A 156 -11.97 0.08 1.11
N VAL A 157 -12.15 0.13 2.40
CA VAL A 157 -12.50 1.38 3.09
C VAL A 157 -11.34 2.32 2.83
N LYS A 158 -11.56 3.33 1.96
CA LYS A 158 -10.62 4.42 1.75
C LYS A 158 -10.26 4.99 3.11
N PRO A 159 -8.97 5.17 3.45
CA PRO A 159 -8.59 5.80 4.71
C PRO A 159 -9.25 7.18 4.76
N LYS A 160 -10.12 7.41 5.74
CA LYS A 160 -10.62 8.75 6.03
C LYS A 160 -9.40 9.66 6.21
N PRO A 161 -9.31 10.81 5.53
CA PRO A 161 -8.22 11.75 5.76
C PRO A 161 -8.24 12.10 7.26
N LYS A 162 -7.10 11.90 7.92
CA LYS A 162 -6.90 12.36 9.30
C LYS A 162 -7.28 13.83 9.32
N ALA A 163 -8.35 14.18 10.03
CA ALA A 163 -8.70 15.55 10.31
C ALA A 163 -7.47 16.22 10.91
N LYS A 164 -6.96 17.24 10.23
CA LYS A 164 -5.92 18.12 10.76
C LYS A 164 -6.47 18.70 12.05
N ALA A 165 -5.79 18.46 13.17
CA ALA A 165 -6.07 19.13 14.42
C ALA A 165 -6.08 20.65 14.19
N PRO A 166 -7.04 21.39 14.75
CA PRO A 166 -7.06 22.84 14.58
C PRO A 166 -5.82 23.44 15.22
N ALA A 167 -5.07 24.21 14.43
CA ALA A 167 -3.93 24.97 14.88
C ALA A 167 -4.39 25.91 16.01
N LYS A 168 -3.73 25.82 17.18
CA LYS A 168 -3.89 26.74 18.29
C LYS A 168 -3.63 28.15 17.79
N ALA A 169 -4.66 28.98 17.74
CA ALA A 169 -4.56 30.40 17.53
C ALA A 169 -3.75 31.02 18.69
N LYS A 170 -2.67 31.70 18.37
CA LYS A 170 -1.94 32.57 19.31
C LYS A 170 -2.85 33.78 19.65
N PRO A 171 -2.98 34.16 20.90
CA PRO A 171 -3.65 35.44 21.24
C PRO A 171 -2.76 36.59 20.78
N LYS A 172 -3.33 37.46 19.96
CA LYS A 172 -2.77 38.74 19.56
C LYS A 172 -2.95 39.70 20.75
N ALA A 173 -1.85 40.19 21.27
CA ALA A 173 -1.85 41.28 22.26
C ALA A 173 -2.50 42.49 21.61
N ALA A 174 -3.53 43.00 22.24
CA ALA A 174 -4.10 44.30 21.94
C ALA A 174 -3.36 45.34 22.79
N GLU A 175 -2.61 46.18 22.12
CA GLU A 175 -2.21 47.51 22.64
C GLU A 175 -3.48 48.34 22.78
N ALA A 176 -3.78 48.76 23.98
CA ALA A 176 -4.74 49.78 24.26
C ALA A 176 -3.95 51.09 24.50
N GLU A 177 -4.05 52.00 23.54
CA GLU A 177 -3.65 53.39 23.69
C GLU A 177 -4.48 54.07 24.75
N ALA A 178 -3.74 54.69 25.63
CA ALA A 178 -4.26 55.70 26.56
C ALA A 178 -4.66 56.95 25.79
N GLN A 179 -5.86 57.43 25.97
CA GLN A 179 -6.20 58.85 25.74
C GLN A 179 -6.76 59.46 27.00
N ALA A 180 -6.03 60.47 27.38
CA ALA A 180 -6.34 61.40 28.46
C ALA A 180 -7.50 62.30 28.06
N THR A 181 -8.31 62.65 29.02
CA THR A 181 -9.02 63.92 29.15
C THR A 181 -9.17 64.17 30.63
N GLU A 182 -8.43 65.09 31.21
CA GLU A 182 -8.67 66.50 31.38
C GLU A 182 -10.02 66.82 32.04
N ASN A 183 -10.00 67.05 33.36
CA ASN A 183 -10.20 68.30 34.14
C ASN A 183 -11.62 68.96 34.16
N PRO A 184 -12.01 69.85 35.03
CA PRO A 184 -11.54 70.28 36.35
C PRO A 184 -12.69 70.50 37.36
N GLU A 185 -12.41 70.74 38.58
CA GLU A 185 -12.80 71.58 39.68
C GLU A 185 -12.84 70.90 41.02
#